data_79a77a187582e75b209aed5cdbc8d5ae
#
_entry.id   79a77a187582e75b209aed5cdbc8d5ae
#
_cell.length_a   1.000
_cell.length_b   1.000
_cell.length_c   1.000
_cell.angle_alpha   90.00
_cell.angle_beta   90.00
_cell.angle_gamma   90.00
#
_symmetry.space_group_name_H-M   'P 1'
#
loop_
_entity.id
_entity.type
_entity.pdbx_description
1 polymer ?
#
loop_
_entity_poly.entity_id
_entity_poly.type
_entity_poly.pdbx_seq_one_letter_code
_entity_poly.pdbx_strand_id
1 'polypeptide(L)'
;MMMYPYMTLADETEIVHSHLKEENGKRIVDVHFERPKEYGFDSAKCRLPTYQWIERNGFSDDEILRFERMLKDSAYLLYRYAEIGGASVAKAV
;
A
#
# COMPACT_ATOMS: atom_id res chain seq x y z
N MET A 1 -14.87 -1.13 -1.77
CA MET A 1 -13.71 -0.61 -2.52
C MET A 1 -12.77 -1.75 -2.82
N MET A 2 -12.37 -1.88 -4.09
CA MET A 2 -11.47 -2.96 -4.48
C MET A 2 -10.01 -2.59 -4.23
N MET A 3 -9.27 -3.51 -3.61
CA MET A 3 -7.84 -3.35 -3.39
C MET A 3 -7.10 -4.42 -4.19
N TYR A 4 -5.93 -4.08 -4.68
CA TYR A 4 -5.12 -4.96 -5.51
C TYR A 4 -3.87 -5.40 -4.77
N PRO A 5 -3.52 -6.69 -4.83
CA PRO A 5 -2.28 -7.17 -4.21
C PRO A 5 -1.06 -6.55 -4.86
N TYR A 6 -0.09 -6.14 -4.04
CA TYR A 6 1.18 -5.64 -4.53
C TYR A 6 2.31 -6.62 -4.20
N MET A 7 2.51 -6.93 -2.91
CA MET A 7 3.48 -7.94 -2.50
C MET A 7 3.17 -8.45 -1.09
N THR A 8 3.76 -9.59 -0.74
CA THR A 8 3.71 -10.13 0.61
C THR A 8 5.14 -10.22 1.13
N LEU A 9 5.38 -9.68 2.31
CA LEU A 9 6.70 -9.69 2.94
C LEU A 9 6.96 -11.02 3.64
N ALA A 10 8.24 -11.24 4.03
CA ALA A 10 8.64 -12.49 4.67
C ALA A 10 7.92 -12.77 5.99
N ASP A 11 7.49 -11.74 6.69
CA ASP A 11 6.75 -11.88 7.96
C ASP A 11 5.23 -11.99 7.75
N GLU A 12 4.80 -12.25 6.52
CA GLU A 12 3.41 -12.37 6.10
C GLU A 12 2.65 -11.05 6.04
N THR A 13 3.32 -9.90 6.17
CA THR A 13 2.67 -8.62 5.94
C THR A 13 2.25 -8.52 4.48
N GLU A 14 0.96 -8.37 4.25
CA GLU A 14 0.41 -8.18 2.91
C GLU A 14 0.31 -6.71 2.59
N ILE A 15 0.76 -6.34 1.39
CA ILE A 15 0.69 -4.98 0.90
C ILE A 15 -0.28 -4.95 -0.27
N VAL A 16 -1.34 -4.16 -0.13
CA VAL A 16 -2.35 -3.99 -1.17
C VAL A 16 -2.53 -2.50 -1.45
N HIS A 17 -3.00 -2.17 -2.64
CA HIS A 17 -3.19 -0.77 -3.01
C HIS A 17 -4.56 -0.56 -3.66
N SER A 18 -5.04 0.67 -3.61
CA SER A 18 -6.28 1.07 -4.28
C SER A 18 -6.06 1.23 -5.78
N HIS A 19 -7.14 1.39 -6.51
CA HIS A 19 -7.05 1.94 -7.86
C HIS A 19 -6.70 3.43 -7.75
N LEU A 20 -6.33 4.02 -8.89
CA LEU A 20 -6.02 5.45 -8.93
C LEU A 20 -7.28 6.25 -8.65
N LYS A 21 -7.17 7.16 -7.68
CA LYS A 21 -8.25 8.07 -7.34
C LYS A 21 -7.86 9.48 -7.71
N GLU A 22 -8.86 10.32 -7.93
CA GLU A 22 -8.62 11.72 -8.18
C GLU A 22 -9.49 12.53 -7.22
N GLU A 23 -8.85 13.35 -6.38
CA GLU A 23 -9.51 14.20 -5.41
C GLU A 23 -8.94 15.61 -5.51
N ASN A 24 -9.79 16.59 -5.78
CA ASN A 24 -9.38 17.99 -5.91
C ASN A 24 -8.24 18.18 -6.91
N GLY A 25 -8.29 17.45 -8.02
CA GLY A 25 -7.27 17.52 -9.06
C GLY A 25 -5.97 16.78 -8.74
N LYS A 26 -5.92 16.08 -7.62
CA LYS A 26 -4.72 15.32 -7.23
C LYS A 26 -4.94 13.84 -7.44
N ARG A 27 -3.90 13.16 -7.95
CA ARG A 27 -3.92 11.72 -8.17
C ARG A 27 -3.44 11.03 -6.89
N ILE A 28 -4.30 10.18 -6.34
CA ILE A 28 -4.10 9.58 -5.02
C ILE A 28 -4.14 8.06 -5.13
N VAL A 29 -3.22 7.41 -4.42
CA VAL A 29 -3.23 5.95 -4.23
C VAL A 29 -3.09 5.66 -2.75
N ASP A 30 -4.00 4.87 -2.21
CA ASP A 30 -3.93 4.42 -0.82
C ASP A 30 -3.27 3.04 -0.79
N VAL A 31 -2.31 2.86 0.11
CA VAL A 31 -1.58 1.59 0.27
C VAL A 31 -1.84 1.08 1.68
N HIS A 32 -2.28 -0.17 1.76
CA HIS A 32 -2.61 -0.82 3.03
C HIS A 32 -1.60 -1.91 3.34
N PHE A 33 -1.24 -2.01 4.61
CA PHE A 33 -0.37 -3.03 5.16
C PHE A 33 -1.13 -3.79 6.21
N GLU A 34 -1.17 -5.11 6.11
CA GLU A 34 -1.82 -5.96 7.10
C GLU A 34 -0.93 -7.14 7.44
N ARG A 35 -0.73 -7.38 8.74
CA ARG A 35 0.02 -8.52 9.22
C ARG A 35 -0.86 -9.35 10.15
N PRO A 36 -1.11 -10.63 9.81
CA PRO A 36 -1.95 -11.48 10.67
C PRO A 36 -1.24 -11.75 12.00
N LYS A 37 -2.04 -11.80 13.06
CA LYS A 37 -1.62 -12.19 14.40
C LYS A 37 -2.50 -13.32 14.87
N GLU A 38 -2.16 -13.87 16.05
CA GLU A 38 -2.98 -14.90 16.67
C GLU A 38 -4.42 -14.41 16.88
N TYR A 39 -4.59 -13.15 17.28
CA TYR A 39 -5.91 -12.56 17.50
C TYR A 39 -5.99 -11.22 16.77
N GLY A 40 -6.34 -11.27 15.48
CA GLY A 40 -6.55 -10.05 14.71
C GLY A 40 -5.40 -9.73 13.77
N PHE A 41 -5.20 -8.44 13.51
CA PHE A 41 -4.24 -7.94 12.54
C PHE A 41 -3.53 -6.71 13.04
N ASP A 42 -2.24 -6.57 12.68
CA ASP A 42 -1.61 -5.26 12.64
C ASP A 42 -2.01 -4.62 11.32
N SER A 43 -2.33 -3.34 11.33
CA SER A 43 -2.76 -2.66 10.11
C SER A 43 -2.17 -1.25 10.03
N ALA A 44 -1.94 -0.80 8.80
CA ALA A 44 -1.51 0.56 8.52
C ALA A 44 -1.97 0.97 7.14
N LYS A 45 -2.20 2.26 6.96
CA LYS A 45 -2.65 2.80 5.68
C LYS A 45 -1.91 4.10 5.41
N CYS A 46 -1.26 4.16 4.26
CA CYS A 46 -0.50 5.33 3.83
C CYS A 46 -1.09 5.88 2.54
N ARG A 47 -1.27 7.19 2.48
CA ARG A 47 -1.79 7.85 1.27
C ARG A 47 -0.66 8.48 0.49
N LEU A 48 -0.58 8.13 -0.80
CA LEU A 48 0.35 8.75 -1.73
C LEU A 48 -0.36 9.87 -2.50
N PRO A 49 0.31 10.96 -2.85
CA PRO A 49 1.75 11.18 -2.81
C PRO A 49 2.25 11.87 -1.54
N THR A 50 1.38 12.14 -0.57
CA THR A 50 1.76 12.88 0.63
C THR A 50 2.52 12.05 1.65
N TYR A 51 2.43 10.72 1.55
CA TYR A 51 2.97 9.77 2.54
C TYR A 51 2.35 9.96 3.92
N GLN A 52 1.10 10.41 3.95
CA GLN A 52 0.36 10.57 5.19
C GLN A 52 -0.12 9.19 5.67
N TRP A 53 0.24 8.86 6.89
CA TRP A 53 -0.26 7.64 7.54
C TRP A 53 -1.63 7.93 8.13
N ILE A 54 -2.66 7.39 7.49
CA ILE A 54 -4.05 7.62 7.89
C ILE A 54 -4.44 6.67 9.02
N GLU A 55 -3.83 5.49 9.02
CA GLU A 55 -4.09 4.47 10.04
C GLU A 55 -2.79 3.80 10.44
N ARG A 56 -2.60 3.59 11.75
CA ARG A 56 -1.47 2.85 12.29
C ARG A 56 -1.96 2.07 13.49
N ASN A 57 -1.85 0.75 13.43
CA ASN A 57 -2.31 -0.10 14.52
C ASN A 57 -1.44 -1.35 14.61
N GLY A 58 -0.55 -1.37 15.59
CA GLY A 58 0.28 -2.53 15.91
C GLY A 58 1.68 -2.54 15.31
N PHE A 59 1.95 -1.80 14.24
CA PHE A 59 3.29 -1.71 13.67
C PHE A 59 4.14 -0.73 14.48
N SER A 60 5.41 -1.07 14.67
CA SER A 60 6.36 -0.20 15.37
C SER A 60 6.75 1.00 14.50
N ASP A 61 7.33 2.01 15.14
CA ASP A 61 7.83 3.19 14.40
C ASP A 61 8.90 2.79 13.39
N ASP A 62 9.78 1.84 13.74
CA ASP A 62 10.81 1.36 12.83
C ASP A 62 10.20 0.65 11.61
N GLU A 63 9.15 -0.13 11.83
CA GLU A 63 8.45 -0.79 10.73
C GLU A 63 7.80 0.23 9.81
N ILE A 64 7.16 1.24 10.38
CA ILE A 64 6.54 2.31 9.60
C ILE A 64 7.58 3.05 8.75
N LEU A 65 8.75 3.35 9.32
CA LEU A 65 9.83 4.01 8.58
C LEU A 65 10.33 3.14 7.42
N ARG A 66 10.44 1.83 7.63
CA ARG A 66 10.85 0.91 6.55
C ARG A 66 9.79 0.86 5.44
N PHE A 67 8.52 0.83 5.81
CA PHE A 67 7.43 0.87 4.84
C PHE A 67 7.46 2.17 4.03
N GLU A 68 7.69 3.28 4.69
CA GLU A 68 7.73 4.56 4.02
C GLU A 68 8.87 4.65 3.00
N ARG A 69 10.05 4.13 3.35
CA ARG A 69 11.17 4.04 2.40
C ARG A 69 10.81 3.19 1.20
N MET A 70 10.21 2.03 1.46
CA MET A 70 9.80 1.13 0.40
C MET A 70 8.79 1.80 -0.52
N LEU A 71 7.83 2.54 0.05
CA LEU A 71 6.84 3.26 -0.74
C LEU A 71 7.47 4.33 -1.60
N LYS A 72 8.46 5.06 -1.09
CA LYS A 72 9.17 6.08 -1.87
C LYS A 72 9.91 5.47 -3.04
N ASP A 73 10.53 4.30 -2.84
CA ASP A 73 11.23 3.60 -3.90
C ASP A 73 10.27 2.99 -4.92
N SER A 74 9.07 2.63 -4.50
CA SER A 74 8.08 1.91 -5.32
C SER A 74 6.93 2.77 -5.83
N ALA A 75 6.87 4.05 -5.47
CA ALA A 75 5.73 4.90 -5.78
C ALA A 75 5.37 4.89 -7.27
N TYR A 76 6.36 4.94 -8.13
CA TYR A 76 6.16 4.89 -9.57
C TYR A 76 5.37 3.63 -10.00
N LEU A 77 5.78 2.47 -9.48
CA LEU A 77 5.12 1.21 -9.81
C LEU A 77 3.72 1.14 -9.23
N LEU A 78 3.53 1.65 -8.01
CA LEU A 78 2.22 1.66 -7.37
C LEU A 78 1.23 2.51 -8.16
N TYR A 79 1.65 3.67 -8.63
CA TYR A 79 0.80 4.51 -9.47
C TYR A 79 0.46 3.83 -10.79
N ARG A 80 1.45 3.18 -11.42
CA ARG A 80 1.22 2.48 -12.67
C ARG A 80 0.22 1.33 -12.48
N TYR A 81 0.42 0.51 -11.45
CA TYR A 81 -0.49 -0.60 -11.17
C TYR A 81 -1.88 -0.11 -10.77
N ALA A 82 -1.96 1.00 -10.05
CA ALA A 82 -3.25 1.59 -9.70
C ALA A 82 -4.04 2.04 -10.93
N GLU A 83 -3.34 2.54 -11.96
CA GLU A 83 -3.97 2.94 -13.22
C GLU A 83 -4.54 1.76 -13.99
N ILE A 84 -3.82 0.64 -14.03
CA ILE A 84 -4.16 -0.48 -14.91
C ILE A 84 -4.91 -1.61 -14.22
N GLY A 85 -5.18 -1.50 -12.90
CA GLY A 85 -5.96 -2.51 -12.19
C GLY A 85 -5.13 -3.59 -11.52
N GLY A 86 -3.88 -3.28 -11.16
CA GLY A 86 -3.04 -4.13 -10.34
C GLY A 86 -1.86 -4.76 -11.08
N ALA A 87 -0.93 -5.30 -10.29
CA ALA A 87 0.30 -5.92 -10.80
C ALA A 87 0.03 -7.15 -11.67
N SER A 88 -1.03 -7.89 -11.38
CA SER A 88 -1.41 -9.07 -12.17
C SER A 88 -1.71 -8.74 -13.62
N VAL A 89 -2.35 -7.59 -13.87
CA VAL A 89 -2.65 -7.13 -15.22
C VAL A 89 -1.35 -6.78 -15.94
N ALA A 90 -0.41 -6.11 -15.26
CA ALA A 90 0.89 -5.76 -15.82
C ALA A 90 1.69 -6.99 -16.24
N LYS A 91 1.59 -8.07 -15.46
CA LYS A 91 2.30 -9.32 -15.74
C LYS A 91 1.67 -10.11 -16.88
N ALA A 92 0.41 -9.89 -17.17
CA ALA A 92 -0.32 -10.61 -18.21
C ALA A 92 -0.05 -10.08 -19.63
N VAL A 93 0.61 -8.93 -19.72
CA VAL A 93 0.85 -8.26 -21.00
C VAL A 93 2.18 -8.69 -21.62
#